data_d55ecbe254992ffd748d7eec9b605ada
#
_entry.id   d55ecbe254992ffd748d7eec9b605ada
#
_cell.length_a   1.000
_cell.length_b   1.000
_cell.length_c   1.000
_cell.angle_alpha   90.00
_cell.angle_beta   90.00
_cell.angle_gamma   90.00
#
_symmetry.space_group_name_H-M   'P 1'
#
loop_
_entity.id
_entity.type
_entity.pdbx_description
1 polymer ?
#
loop_
_entity_poly.entity_id
_entity_poly.type
_entity_poly.pdbx_seq_one_letter_code
_entity_poly.pdbx_strand_id
1 'polypeptide(L)'
;MKRIGLFLLPLGLFLLITVFLLQGLFSNPRDIESSLLNQPVPTFRLPDVMDASIEYGPEVFDGEVTLLNVWGTWCVTCAIELPFLTELRQQGVRIVGLYYEQNMDPDFGGKTLPEIRLDIDKTLSQLGNPYVFNIFDEQRDTSMDFGVTGAPETFLIDREGKVRLHHVGDLNERVWQAKFLPLYQELSQ
;
A
#
# COMPACT_ATOMS: atom_id res chain seq x y z
N MET A 1 -44.38 40.19 0.82
CA MET A 1 -43.80 39.01 1.50
C MET A 1 -43.54 37.81 0.58
N LYS A 2 -44.32 37.54 -0.49
CA LYS A 2 -44.11 36.41 -1.43
C LYS A 2 -42.80 36.46 -2.24
N ARG A 3 -42.22 37.63 -2.52
CA ARG A 3 -40.99 37.80 -3.32
C ARG A 3 -39.70 37.48 -2.55
N ILE A 4 -39.69 37.66 -1.23
CA ILE A 4 -38.53 37.35 -0.38
C ILE A 4 -38.32 35.83 -0.25
N GLY A 5 -39.40 35.03 -0.18
CA GLY A 5 -39.32 33.58 -0.16
C GLY A 5 -38.68 32.96 -1.43
N LEU A 6 -38.88 33.66 -2.58
CA LEU A 6 -38.30 33.20 -3.85
C LEU A 6 -36.77 33.32 -3.89
N PHE A 7 -36.19 34.27 -3.16
CA PHE A 7 -34.74 34.44 -3.02
C PHE A 7 -34.14 33.62 -1.88
N LEU A 8 -34.94 33.34 -0.82
CA LEU A 8 -34.48 32.54 0.32
C LEU A 8 -34.36 31.06 -0.03
N LEU A 9 -35.16 30.55 -0.95
CA LEU A 9 -35.13 29.12 -1.35
C LEU A 9 -33.81 28.72 -2.03
N PRO A 10 -33.30 29.41 -3.08
CA PRO A 10 -31.99 29.08 -3.67
C PRO A 10 -30.85 29.36 -2.69
N LEU A 11 -30.91 30.35 -1.82
CA LEU A 11 -29.90 30.57 -0.79
C LEU A 11 -29.87 29.45 0.25
N GLY A 12 -31.02 28.97 0.68
CA GLY A 12 -31.14 27.83 1.59
C GLY A 12 -30.58 26.53 0.95
N LEU A 13 -30.90 26.28 -0.32
CA LEU A 13 -30.36 25.16 -1.07
C LEU A 13 -28.84 25.24 -1.22
N PHE A 14 -28.32 26.44 -1.53
CA PHE A 14 -26.87 26.65 -1.65
C PHE A 14 -26.15 26.37 -0.32
N LEU A 15 -26.67 26.89 0.80
CA LEU A 15 -26.09 26.64 2.11
C LEU A 15 -26.12 25.15 2.48
N LEU A 16 -27.23 24.48 2.19
CA LEU A 16 -27.36 23.03 2.43
C LEU A 16 -26.32 22.22 1.63
N ILE A 17 -26.16 22.52 0.34
CA ILE A 17 -25.14 21.89 -0.50
C ILE A 17 -23.72 22.20 0.02
N THR A 18 -23.47 23.44 0.41
CA THR A 18 -22.18 23.86 0.96
C THR A 18 -21.83 23.06 2.22
N VAL A 19 -22.78 22.95 3.16
CA VAL A 19 -22.58 22.18 4.40
C VAL A 19 -22.35 20.70 4.08
N PHE A 20 -23.11 20.12 3.15
CA PHE A 20 -22.93 18.73 2.74
C PHE A 20 -21.55 18.47 2.10
N LEU A 21 -21.10 19.39 1.24
CA LEU A 21 -19.77 19.31 0.61
C LEU A 21 -18.65 19.49 1.64
N LEU A 22 -18.83 20.41 2.60
CA LEU A 22 -17.86 20.60 3.69
C LEU A 22 -17.78 19.33 4.56
N GLN A 23 -18.89 18.71 4.91
CA GLN A 23 -18.86 17.44 5.65
C GLN A 23 -18.16 16.35 4.87
N GLY A 24 -18.40 16.25 3.56
CA GLY A 24 -17.70 15.30 2.69
C GLY A 24 -16.18 15.54 2.63
N LEU A 25 -15.75 16.80 2.67
CA LEU A 25 -14.32 17.15 2.65
C LEU A 25 -13.58 16.72 3.93
N PHE A 26 -14.27 16.66 5.05
CA PHE A 26 -13.72 16.21 6.34
C PHE A 26 -13.91 14.69 6.58
N SER A 27 -14.62 14.00 5.69
CA SER A 27 -14.65 12.53 5.68
C SER A 27 -13.29 12.02 5.18
N ASN A 28 -12.68 11.08 5.89
CA ASN A 28 -11.39 10.51 5.49
C ASN A 28 -11.64 9.35 4.51
N PRO A 29 -11.58 9.55 3.19
CA PRO A 29 -11.85 8.49 2.21
C PRO A 29 -10.77 7.40 2.16
N ARG A 30 -9.68 7.57 2.94
CA ARG A 30 -8.56 6.62 2.99
C ARG A 30 -8.76 5.48 3.97
N ASP A 31 -9.80 5.52 4.80
CA ASP A 31 -10.18 4.40 5.66
C ASP A 31 -11.10 3.44 4.87
N ILE A 32 -10.58 2.90 3.77
CA ILE A 32 -11.23 1.79 3.06
C ILE A 32 -10.99 0.55 3.92
N GLU A 33 -12.04 0.02 4.54
CA GLU A 33 -11.95 -1.29 5.18
C GLU A 33 -11.67 -2.32 4.09
N SER A 34 -10.47 -2.90 4.12
CA SER A 34 -10.11 -3.97 3.21
C SER A 34 -11.07 -5.15 3.40
N SER A 35 -11.60 -5.68 2.30
CA SER A 35 -12.39 -6.90 2.32
C SER A 35 -11.63 -8.12 2.86
N LEU A 36 -10.29 -8.01 2.91
CA LEU A 36 -9.40 -9.03 3.44
C LEU A 36 -9.14 -8.92 4.94
N LEU A 37 -9.71 -7.92 5.62
CA LEU A 37 -9.47 -7.76 7.06
C LEU A 37 -9.88 -9.03 7.82
N ASN A 38 -8.93 -9.60 8.58
CA ASN A 38 -9.02 -10.87 9.29
C ASN A 38 -9.24 -12.12 8.38
N GLN A 39 -9.01 -11.98 7.08
CA GLN A 39 -8.99 -13.10 6.14
C GLN A 39 -7.54 -13.55 5.87
N PRO A 40 -7.33 -14.80 5.50
CA PRO A 40 -6.05 -15.26 5.00
C PRO A 40 -5.60 -14.42 3.79
N VAL A 41 -4.30 -14.23 3.64
CA VAL A 41 -3.74 -13.67 2.40
C VAL A 41 -4.18 -14.48 1.19
N PRO A 42 -4.41 -13.85 0.03
CA PRO A 42 -4.73 -14.56 -1.20
C PRO A 42 -3.66 -15.60 -1.56
N THR A 43 -4.06 -16.63 -2.28
CA THR A 43 -3.11 -17.63 -2.79
C THR A 43 -2.39 -17.06 -4.01
N PHE A 44 -1.07 -17.18 -4.03
CA PHE A 44 -0.25 -16.76 -5.16
C PHE A 44 0.98 -17.67 -5.30
N ARG A 45 1.63 -17.62 -6.45
CA ARG A 45 2.95 -18.20 -6.69
C ARG A 45 3.69 -17.28 -7.65
N LEU A 46 4.60 -16.48 -7.13
CA LEU A 46 5.26 -15.41 -7.85
C LEU A 46 6.78 -15.44 -7.65
N PRO A 47 7.57 -15.07 -8.66
CA PRO A 47 9.02 -15.03 -8.56
C PRO A 47 9.53 -13.87 -7.71
N ASP A 48 10.76 -13.99 -7.23
CA ASP A 48 11.53 -12.84 -6.77
C ASP A 48 11.88 -11.93 -7.95
N VAL A 49 11.76 -10.61 -7.76
CA VAL A 49 12.03 -9.65 -8.83
C VAL A 49 13.49 -9.67 -9.28
N MET A 50 14.43 -9.94 -8.36
CA MET A 50 15.87 -9.94 -8.64
C MET A 50 16.35 -11.33 -9.12
N ASP A 51 15.74 -12.42 -8.63
CA ASP A 51 16.10 -13.80 -9.01
C ASP A 51 14.86 -14.63 -9.31
N ALA A 52 14.51 -14.75 -10.59
CA ALA A 52 13.34 -15.48 -11.04
C ALA A 52 13.40 -17.00 -10.78
N SER A 53 14.52 -17.54 -10.28
CA SER A 53 14.62 -18.95 -9.86
C SER A 53 14.03 -19.20 -8.47
N ILE A 54 13.81 -18.14 -7.71
CA ILE A 54 13.19 -18.17 -6.40
C ILE A 54 11.70 -17.80 -6.55
N GLU A 55 10.83 -18.63 -6.01
CA GLU A 55 9.38 -18.36 -6.00
C GLU A 55 8.86 -18.31 -4.58
N TYR A 56 7.87 -17.45 -4.37
CA TYR A 56 7.19 -17.23 -3.10
C TYR A 56 5.69 -17.53 -3.23
N GLY A 57 5.11 -18.06 -2.16
CA GLY A 57 3.67 -18.22 -1.96
C GLY A 57 3.24 -17.66 -0.62
N PRO A 58 1.97 -17.85 -0.23
CA PRO A 58 1.42 -17.33 1.02
C PRO A 58 2.19 -17.77 2.27
N GLU A 59 2.84 -18.92 2.22
CA GLU A 59 3.64 -19.51 3.30
C GLU A 59 4.79 -18.62 3.79
N VAL A 60 5.20 -17.62 3.01
CA VAL A 60 6.24 -16.66 3.42
C VAL A 60 5.79 -15.74 4.55
N PHE A 61 4.50 -15.70 4.84
CA PHE A 61 3.94 -14.92 5.93
C PHE A 61 3.72 -15.73 7.21
N ASP A 62 3.92 -17.04 7.18
CA ASP A 62 3.72 -17.90 8.34
C ASP A 62 4.83 -17.70 9.38
N GLY A 63 4.43 -17.69 10.65
CA GLY A 63 5.33 -17.71 11.81
C GLY A 63 5.87 -16.36 12.28
N GLU A 64 5.79 -15.29 11.45
CA GLU A 64 6.29 -13.98 11.84
C GLU A 64 5.37 -12.85 11.36
N VAL A 65 5.11 -11.86 12.23
CA VAL A 65 4.35 -10.66 11.88
C VAL A 65 5.10 -9.88 10.81
N THR A 66 4.46 -9.66 9.66
CA THR A 66 5.10 -9.11 8.47
C THR A 66 4.34 -7.91 7.94
N LEU A 67 5.07 -6.87 7.52
CA LEU A 67 4.53 -5.84 6.66
C LEU A 67 4.70 -6.27 5.20
N LEU A 68 3.60 -6.31 4.44
CA LEU A 68 3.64 -6.39 2.98
C LEU A 68 3.45 -4.98 2.44
N ASN A 69 4.49 -4.44 1.83
CA ASN A 69 4.47 -3.10 1.25
C ASN A 69 4.41 -3.19 -0.28
N VAL A 70 3.38 -2.61 -0.85
CA VAL A 70 3.15 -2.55 -2.30
C VAL A 70 3.84 -1.32 -2.85
N TRP A 71 4.74 -1.51 -3.81
CA TRP A 71 5.58 -0.43 -4.29
C TRP A 71 6.04 -0.59 -5.74
N GLY A 72 6.66 0.47 -6.28
CA GLY A 72 7.31 0.45 -7.59
C GLY A 72 8.27 1.63 -7.77
N THR A 73 9.25 1.49 -8.65
CA THR A 73 10.24 2.55 -8.93
C THR A 73 9.63 3.76 -9.65
N TRP A 74 8.48 3.59 -10.26
CA TRP A 74 7.67 4.64 -10.89
C TRP A 74 6.89 5.50 -9.89
N CYS A 75 6.81 5.08 -8.62
CA CYS A 75 6.00 5.69 -7.58
C CYS A 75 6.83 6.67 -6.75
N VAL A 76 6.63 7.96 -6.93
CA VAL A 76 7.34 9.01 -6.17
C VAL A 76 7.08 8.93 -4.68
N THR A 77 5.84 8.67 -4.28
CA THR A 77 5.47 8.56 -2.85
C THR A 77 6.10 7.32 -2.21
N CYS A 78 6.27 6.23 -2.97
CA CYS A 78 7.00 5.06 -2.47
C CYS A 78 8.46 5.39 -2.16
N ALA A 79 9.11 6.19 -3.02
CA ALA A 79 10.50 6.63 -2.78
C ALA A 79 10.62 7.48 -1.50
N ILE A 80 9.58 8.24 -1.14
CA ILE A 80 9.57 9.07 0.09
C ILE A 80 9.50 8.20 1.35
N GLU A 81 8.80 7.06 1.33
CA GLU A 81 8.65 6.20 2.52
C GLU A 81 9.83 5.24 2.74
N LEU A 82 10.63 4.90 1.70
CA LEU A 82 11.72 3.93 1.79
C LEU A 82 12.71 4.17 2.94
N PRO A 83 13.16 5.41 3.23
CA PRO A 83 14.05 5.67 4.36
C PRO A 83 13.41 5.27 5.69
N PHE A 84 12.14 5.62 5.91
CA PHE A 84 11.43 5.28 7.14
C PHE A 84 11.20 3.77 7.26
N LEU A 85 10.80 3.10 6.18
CA LEU A 85 10.70 1.63 6.16
C LEU A 85 12.04 0.96 6.47
N THR A 86 13.15 1.54 5.98
CA THR A 86 14.50 1.04 6.27
C THR A 86 14.85 1.16 7.76
N GLU A 87 14.44 2.26 8.41
CA GLU A 87 14.58 2.41 9.86
C GLU A 87 13.76 1.37 10.63
N LEU A 88 12.52 1.10 10.22
CA LEU A 88 11.70 0.03 10.81
C LEU A 88 12.35 -1.34 10.64
N ARG A 89 12.92 -1.61 9.47
CA ARG A 89 13.65 -2.86 9.21
C ARG A 89 14.86 -3.03 10.13
N GLN A 90 15.61 -1.95 10.39
CA GLN A 90 16.74 -1.93 11.34
C GLN A 90 16.29 -2.17 12.79
N GLN A 91 15.06 -1.79 13.12
CA GLN A 91 14.45 -2.06 14.41
C GLN A 91 13.90 -3.49 14.54
N GLY A 92 14.05 -4.32 13.51
CA GLY A 92 13.64 -5.72 13.50
C GLY A 92 12.25 -5.98 12.92
N VAL A 93 11.58 -4.98 12.35
CA VAL A 93 10.30 -5.20 11.66
C VAL A 93 10.56 -5.93 10.33
N ARG A 94 9.88 -7.06 10.14
CA ARG A 94 9.96 -7.81 8.88
C ARG A 94 9.12 -7.14 7.81
N ILE A 95 9.73 -6.78 6.68
CA ILE A 95 9.08 -6.10 5.57
C ILE A 95 9.35 -6.87 4.27
N VAL A 96 8.29 -7.23 3.57
CA VAL A 96 8.30 -7.87 2.25
C VAL A 96 7.77 -6.88 1.23
N GLY A 97 8.46 -6.71 0.10
CA GLY A 97 8.00 -5.90 -1.01
C GLY A 97 7.09 -6.70 -1.95
N LEU A 98 5.96 -6.15 -2.35
CA LEU A 98 5.20 -6.58 -3.51
C LEU A 98 5.40 -5.54 -4.60
N TYR A 99 6.28 -5.86 -5.54
CA TYR A 99 6.64 -4.98 -6.63
C TYR A 99 5.78 -5.26 -7.87
N TYR A 100 5.24 -4.21 -8.46
CA TYR A 100 4.66 -4.29 -9.79
C TYR A 100 5.10 -3.10 -10.66
N GLU A 101 5.10 -3.29 -11.97
CA GLU A 101 5.37 -2.23 -12.95
C GLU A 101 4.06 -1.77 -13.60
N GLN A 102 3.98 -0.49 -13.96
CA GLN A 102 2.78 0.06 -14.60
C GLN A 102 2.63 -0.39 -16.04
N ASN A 103 3.75 -0.50 -16.76
CA ASN A 103 3.77 -0.89 -18.16
C ASN A 103 5.03 -1.71 -18.46
N MET A 104 4.82 -2.92 -18.90
CA MET A 104 5.89 -3.84 -19.33
C MET A 104 5.86 -4.13 -20.82
N ASP A 105 5.02 -3.43 -21.60
CA ASP A 105 4.96 -3.58 -23.03
C ASP A 105 5.99 -2.65 -23.71
N PRO A 106 7.08 -3.17 -24.30
CA PRO A 106 8.13 -2.36 -24.93
C PRO A 106 7.64 -1.55 -26.12
N ASP A 107 6.61 -2.06 -26.82
CA ASP A 107 6.03 -1.37 -27.98
C ASP A 107 5.28 -0.10 -27.60
N PHE A 108 4.89 0.00 -26.31
CA PHE A 108 4.23 1.18 -25.72
C PHE A 108 5.10 1.88 -24.67
N GLY A 109 6.43 1.75 -24.77
CA GLY A 109 7.36 2.43 -23.88
C GLY A 109 7.46 1.81 -22.47
N GLY A 110 7.05 0.56 -22.33
CA GLY A 110 7.21 -0.20 -21.09
C GLY A 110 8.64 -0.66 -20.87
N LYS A 111 8.94 -1.05 -19.63
CA LYS A 111 10.27 -1.51 -19.22
C LYS A 111 10.41 -3.02 -19.34
N THR A 112 11.58 -3.44 -19.76
CA THR A 112 11.99 -4.85 -19.68
C THR A 112 12.41 -5.23 -18.27
N LEU A 113 12.36 -6.50 -17.93
CA LEU A 113 12.78 -7.00 -16.60
C LEU A 113 14.21 -6.60 -16.21
N PRO A 114 15.23 -6.64 -17.09
CA PRO A 114 16.56 -6.14 -16.77
C PRO A 114 16.60 -4.65 -16.40
N GLU A 115 15.83 -3.80 -17.09
CA GLU A 115 15.73 -2.37 -16.78
C GLU A 115 15.05 -2.15 -15.44
N ILE A 116 13.98 -2.90 -15.15
CA ILE A 116 13.30 -2.87 -13.84
C ILE A 116 14.27 -3.23 -12.72
N ARG A 117 15.04 -4.29 -12.86
CA ARG A 117 16.05 -4.72 -11.86
C ARG A 117 17.11 -3.64 -11.62
N LEU A 118 17.57 -3.00 -12.68
CA LEU A 118 18.54 -1.90 -12.57
C LEU A 118 17.95 -0.70 -11.83
N ASP A 119 16.70 -0.34 -12.12
CA ASP A 119 16.01 0.76 -11.45
C ASP A 119 15.75 0.44 -9.97
N ILE A 120 15.38 -0.78 -9.64
CA ILE A 120 15.20 -1.27 -8.26
C ILE A 120 16.53 -1.16 -7.50
N ASP A 121 17.60 -1.73 -8.04
CA ASP A 121 18.93 -1.71 -7.42
C ASP A 121 19.41 -0.27 -7.17
N LYS A 122 19.27 0.60 -8.17
CA LYS A 122 19.59 2.02 -8.05
C LYS A 122 18.76 2.71 -6.97
N THR A 123 17.46 2.49 -6.96
CA THR A 123 16.55 3.14 -6.01
C THR A 123 16.84 2.70 -4.58
N LEU A 124 16.94 1.39 -4.35
CA LEU A 124 17.18 0.84 -3.02
C LEU A 124 18.60 1.12 -2.50
N SER A 125 19.61 1.20 -3.38
CA SER A 125 20.97 1.61 -2.97
C SER A 125 21.07 3.07 -2.56
N GLN A 126 20.22 3.95 -3.13
CA GLN A 126 20.21 5.38 -2.82
C GLN A 126 19.34 5.75 -1.63
N LEU A 127 18.18 5.11 -1.47
CA LEU A 127 17.16 5.49 -0.49
C LEU A 127 17.06 4.53 0.70
N GLY A 128 17.80 3.42 0.66
CA GLY A 128 17.73 2.34 1.63
C GLY A 128 16.89 1.16 1.14
N ASN A 129 17.23 -0.04 1.62
CA ASN A 129 16.52 -1.27 1.29
C ASN A 129 15.82 -1.83 2.53
N PRO A 130 14.50 -1.63 2.68
CA PRO A 130 13.76 -2.16 3.80
C PRO A 130 13.38 -3.65 3.64
N TYR A 131 13.43 -4.18 2.42
CA TYR A 131 12.84 -5.46 2.09
C TYR A 131 13.74 -6.65 2.42
N VAL A 132 13.14 -7.71 2.96
CA VAL A 132 13.80 -9.03 3.07
C VAL A 132 13.99 -9.63 1.68
N PHE A 133 12.94 -9.51 0.86
CA PHE A 133 12.88 -9.86 -0.55
C PHE A 133 11.75 -9.09 -1.23
N ASN A 134 11.71 -9.12 -2.56
CA ASN A 134 10.66 -8.48 -3.34
C ASN A 134 9.97 -9.48 -4.26
N ILE A 135 8.69 -9.70 -4.01
CA ILE A 135 7.80 -10.51 -4.86
C ILE A 135 7.47 -9.70 -6.10
N PHE A 136 7.57 -10.29 -7.29
CA PHE A 136 7.27 -9.63 -8.55
C PHE A 136 5.89 -10.01 -9.08
N ASP A 137 4.96 -9.08 -9.02
CA ASP A 137 3.59 -9.24 -9.52
C ASP A 137 3.47 -8.63 -10.92
N GLU A 138 4.02 -9.32 -11.92
CA GLU A 138 4.09 -8.85 -13.30
C GLU A 138 2.71 -8.53 -13.90
N GLN A 139 1.72 -9.39 -13.64
CA GLN A 139 0.36 -9.24 -14.18
C GLN A 139 -0.56 -8.42 -13.28
N ARG A 140 -0.11 -8.09 -12.06
CA ARG A 140 -0.88 -7.41 -11.00
C ARG A 140 -2.08 -8.19 -10.49
N ASP A 141 -2.18 -9.47 -10.77
CA ASP A 141 -3.28 -10.32 -10.32
C ASP A 141 -3.30 -10.42 -8.80
N THR A 142 -2.13 -10.67 -8.19
CA THR A 142 -2.00 -10.74 -6.73
C THR A 142 -2.31 -9.39 -6.07
N SER A 143 -1.83 -8.28 -6.63
CA SER A 143 -2.19 -6.94 -6.15
C SER A 143 -3.70 -6.71 -6.21
N MET A 144 -4.38 -7.15 -7.27
CA MET A 144 -5.84 -7.06 -7.39
C MET A 144 -6.55 -7.93 -6.36
N ASP A 145 -6.07 -9.15 -6.13
CA ASP A 145 -6.62 -10.06 -5.12
C ASP A 145 -6.47 -9.51 -3.69
N PHE A 146 -5.39 -8.77 -3.42
CA PHE A 146 -5.21 -8.00 -2.18
C PHE A 146 -6.11 -6.76 -2.09
N GLY A 147 -6.80 -6.39 -3.17
CA GLY A 147 -7.61 -5.18 -3.25
C GLY A 147 -6.78 -3.90 -3.30
N VAL A 148 -5.55 -3.98 -3.82
CA VAL A 148 -4.66 -2.83 -4.02
C VAL A 148 -5.26 -1.89 -5.04
N THR A 149 -5.33 -0.62 -4.67
CA THR A 149 -5.87 0.46 -5.51
C THR A 149 -4.77 1.31 -6.15
N GLY A 150 -3.54 1.22 -5.60
CA GLY A 150 -2.38 1.96 -6.09
C GLY A 150 -1.11 1.62 -5.31
N ALA A 151 -0.14 2.53 -5.35
CA ALA A 151 1.06 2.45 -4.53
C ALA A 151 1.41 3.85 -3.98
N PRO A 152 1.92 3.94 -2.74
CA PRO A 152 2.18 2.82 -1.86
C PRO A 152 0.95 2.38 -1.07
N GLU A 153 0.88 1.10 -0.74
CA GLU A 153 -0.07 0.54 0.21
C GLU A 153 0.66 -0.47 1.10
N THR A 154 0.26 -0.54 2.38
CA THR A 154 0.92 -1.43 3.34
C THR A 154 -0.11 -2.27 4.09
N PHE A 155 0.12 -3.57 4.12
CA PHE A 155 -0.66 -4.54 4.88
C PHE A 155 0.16 -5.02 6.08
N LEU A 156 -0.49 -5.14 7.24
CA LEU A 156 0.04 -5.87 8.38
C LEU A 156 -0.55 -7.27 8.36
N ILE A 157 0.32 -8.28 8.32
CA ILE A 157 -0.04 -9.69 8.26
C ILE A 157 0.45 -10.36 9.53
N ASP A 158 -0.42 -11.12 10.19
CA ASP A 158 -0.07 -11.85 11.42
C ASP A 158 0.66 -13.17 11.14
N ARG A 159 1.04 -13.87 12.22
CA ARG A 159 1.79 -15.13 12.17
C ARG A 159 1.03 -16.30 11.53
N GLU A 160 -0.28 -16.19 11.41
CA GLU A 160 -1.16 -17.16 10.76
C GLU A 160 -1.45 -16.79 9.29
N GLY A 161 -0.74 -15.79 8.75
CA GLY A 161 -0.92 -15.34 7.36
C GLY A 161 -2.25 -14.60 7.13
N LYS A 162 -2.83 -13.95 8.16
CA LYS A 162 -4.07 -13.17 8.01
C LYS A 162 -3.77 -11.68 7.95
N VAL A 163 -4.48 -10.98 7.09
CA VAL A 163 -4.44 -9.53 6.99
C VAL A 163 -5.12 -8.90 8.21
N ARG A 164 -4.38 -8.12 8.99
CA ARG A 164 -4.89 -7.49 10.21
C ARG A 164 -5.07 -5.98 10.08
N LEU A 165 -4.36 -5.35 9.15
CA LEU A 165 -4.50 -3.94 8.84
C LEU A 165 -4.15 -3.70 7.38
N HIS A 166 -4.84 -2.75 6.75
CA HIS A 166 -4.52 -2.23 5.41
C HIS A 166 -4.47 -0.71 5.47
N HIS A 167 -3.42 -0.12 4.94
CA HIS A 167 -3.25 1.32 4.85
C HIS A 167 -2.93 1.73 3.41
N VAL A 168 -3.71 2.68 2.91
CA VAL A 168 -3.51 3.29 1.59
C VAL A 168 -2.74 4.60 1.75
N GLY A 169 -1.63 4.73 1.06
CA GLY A 169 -0.71 5.86 1.14
C GLY A 169 0.59 5.52 1.88
N ASP A 170 1.46 6.53 2.00
CA ASP A 170 2.79 6.36 2.59
C ASP A 170 2.73 5.95 4.07
N LEU A 171 3.57 4.99 4.42
CA LEU A 171 3.82 4.64 5.81
C LEU A 171 4.93 5.56 6.36
N ASN A 172 4.52 6.49 7.19
CA ASN A 172 5.41 7.42 7.88
C ASN A 172 5.29 7.25 9.39
N GLU A 173 6.17 7.93 10.17
CA GLU A 173 6.21 7.84 11.63
C GLU A 173 4.83 8.05 12.27
N ARG A 174 4.06 9.04 11.81
CA ARG A 174 2.73 9.33 12.38
C ARG A 174 1.75 8.19 12.15
N VAL A 175 1.73 7.62 10.94
CA VAL A 175 0.84 6.49 10.57
C VAL A 175 1.27 5.25 11.33
N TRP A 176 2.57 4.99 11.40
CA TRP A 176 3.14 3.88 12.15
C TRP A 176 2.72 3.90 13.62
N GLN A 177 2.99 5.00 14.31
CA GLN A 177 2.68 5.16 15.73
C GLN A 177 1.17 5.08 16.02
N ALA A 178 0.35 5.66 15.14
CA ALA A 178 -1.10 5.75 15.38
C ALA A 178 -1.86 4.47 15.03
N LYS A 179 -1.45 3.75 13.97
CA LYS A 179 -2.23 2.64 13.40
C LYS A 179 -1.51 1.29 13.52
N PHE A 180 -0.23 1.22 13.18
CA PHE A 180 0.49 -0.04 13.05
C PHE A 180 1.13 -0.52 14.35
N LEU A 181 1.85 0.34 15.03
CA LEU A 181 2.66 -0.05 16.20
C LEU A 181 1.85 -0.73 17.31
N PRO A 182 0.67 -0.23 17.72
CA PRO A 182 -0.11 -0.90 18.77
C PRO A 182 -0.50 -2.33 18.39
N LEU A 183 -0.96 -2.51 17.16
CA LEU A 183 -1.38 -3.82 16.65
C LEU A 183 -0.17 -4.73 16.38
N TYR A 184 0.93 -4.19 15.84
CA TYR A 184 2.17 -4.93 15.66
C TYR A 184 2.71 -5.48 16.97
N GLN A 185 2.72 -4.68 18.04
CA GLN A 185 3.15 -5.11 19.38
C GLN A 185 2.25 -6.20 19.95
N GLU A 186 0.94 -6.09 19.76
CA GLU A 186 -0.03 -7.11 20.19
C GLU A 186 0.22 -8.46 19.49
N LEU A 187 0.42 -8.43 18.16
CA LEU A 187 0.60 -9.63 17.35
C LEU A 187 1.99 -10.26 17.50
N SER A 188 2.98 -9.49 17.98
CA SER A 188 4.36 -9.94 18.13
C SER A 188 4.63 -10.62 19.48
N GLN A 189 3.67 -10.60 20.41
CA GLN A 189 3.75 -11.30 21.69
C GLN A 189 3.45 -12.79 21.50
#